data_9aef37686f432666fab82c72a72d55e8
#
_entry.id   9aef37686f432666fab82c72a72d55e8
#
_cell.length_a   1.000
_cell.length_b   1.000
_cell.length_c   1.000
_cell.angle_alpha   90.00
_cell.angle_beta   90.00
_cell.angle_gamma   90.00
#
_symmetry.space_group_name_H-M   'P 1'
#
loop_
_entity.id
_entity.type
_entity.pdbx_description
1 polymer ?
#
loop_
_entity_poly.entity_id
_entity_poly.type
_entity_poly.pdbx_seq_one_letter_code
_entity_poly.pdbx_strand_id
1 'polypeptide(L)'
;ELITVPNTNIYEVPKKLDVTEAAVAEPTAVAYHAVLIGENSLKKDIKECRILVQGAGAIGLLCSLILNKIKKNNNIVMSDPNKLRLNECSKYFNAKFVGPTDKEVKSDSFDIVFDTVGLEVSRQQAISVVKPGGSIIHIGLTQPAGEFNFRKATLQEITFIGTYCYTNQDFSDTVQILANKDIGNLDWIEYRELKNGGSAFKQIHDGTCSSPKIVLIP
;
A
#
# COMPACT_ATOMS: atom_id res chain seq x y z
N GLU A 1 -13.12 -24.85 -13.53
CA GLU A 1 -12.28 -24.55 -14.71
C GLU A 1 -10.82 -24.79 -14.37
N LEU A 2 -10.00 -25.11 -15.39
CA LEU A 2 -8.57 -25.38 -15.23
C LEU A 2 -7.77 -24.34 -15.98
N ILE A 3 -6.62 -23.96 -15.41
CA ILE A 3 -5.65 -23.08 -16.05
C ILE A 3 -4.27 -23.76 -16.06
N THR A 4 -3.44 -23.45 -17.05
CA THR A 4 -2.06 -23.92 -17.12
C THR A 4 -1.13 -22.76 -16.76
N VAL A 5 -0.24 -22.98 -15.80
CA VAL A 5 0.77 -22.02 -15.38
C VAL A 5 2.15 -22.69 -15.30
N PRO A 6 3.26 -21.96 -15.49
CA PRO A 6 4.60 -22.49 -15.20
C PRO A 6 4.70 -22.95 -13.73
N ASN A 7 5.36 -24.08 -13.50
CA ASN A 7 5.56 -24.59 -12.14
C ASN A 7 6.38 -23.65 -11.24
N THR A 8 7.22 -22.80 -11.83
CA THR A 8 7.97 -21.75 -11.12
C THR A 8 7.10 -20.65 -10.52
N ASN A 9 5.84 -20.56 -10.96
CA ASN A 9 4.87 -19.55 -10.51
C ASN A 9 3.86 -20.14 -9.51
N ILE A 10 4.10 -21.36 -9.02
CA ILE A 10 3.22 -22.05 -8.08
C ILE A 10 3.87 -22.01 -6.70
N TYR A 11 3.12 -21.54 -5.71
CA TYR A 11 3.52 -21.52 -4.31
C TYR A 11 2.54 -22.32 -3.49
N GLU A 12 3.03 -23.20 -2.65
CA GLU A 12 2.20 -23.99 -1.74
C GLU A 12 1.60 -23.08 -0.67
N VAL A 13 0.28 -23.15 -0.50
CA VAL A 13 -0.41 -22.46 0.59
C VAL A 13 -0.24 -23.27 1.87
N PRO A 14 0.42 -22.73 2.92
CA PRO A 14 0.57 -23.43 4.19
C PRO A 14 -0.79 -23.82 4.80
N LYS A 15 -0.89 -25.02 5.39
CA LYS A 15 -2.15 -25.56 5.96
C LYS A 15 -2.85 -24.64 6.97
N LYS A 16 -2.10 -23.75 7.62
CA LYS A 16 -2.63 -22.79 8.61
C LYS A 16 -3.17 -21.49 7.98
N LEU A 17 -2.99 -21.27 6.68
CA LEU A 17 -3.52 -20.12 5.93
C LEU A 17 -4.78 -20.55 5.18
N ASP A 18 -5.89 -19.86 5.44
CA ASP A 18 -7.13 -20.09 4.69
C ASP A 18 -6.93 -19.71 3.21
N VAL A 19 -7.52 -20.51 2.32
CA VAL A 19 -7.40 -20.32 0.87
C VAL A 19 -8.01 -18.98 0.43
N THR A 20 -9.05 -18.53 1.09
CA THR A 20 -9.67 -17.22 0.79
C THR A 20 -8.80 -16.06 1.26
N GLU A 21 -8.09 -16.23 2.38
CA GLU A 21 -7.07 -15.27 2.85
C GLU A 21 -5.83 -15.28 1.95
N ALA A 22 -5.44 -16.44 1.40
CA ALA A 22 -4.33 -16.55 0.45
C ALA A 22 -4.55 -15.75 -0.84
N ALA A 23 -5.80 -15.42 -1.20
CA ALA A 23 -6.13 -14.57 -2.34
C ALA A 23 -5.52 -13.15 -2.27
N VAL A 24 -5.06 -12.70 -1.10
CA VAL A 24 -4.37 -11.41 -0.97
C VAL A 24 -2.85 -11.52 -0.94
N ALA A 25 -2.28 -12.71 -1.18
CA ALA A 25 -0.83 -12.88 -1.20
C ALA A 25 -0.15 -11.99 -2.25
N GLU A 26 -0.74 -11.90 -3.45
CA GLU A 26 -0.20 -11.08 -4.53
C GLU A 26 -0.15 -9.59 -4.16
N PRO A 27 -1.26 -8.90 -3.81
CA PRO A 27 -1.17 -7.49 -3.42
C PRO A 27 -0.34 -7.26 -2.14
N THR A 28 -0.23 -8.25 -1.26
CA THR A 28 0.65 -8.15 -0.09
C THR A 28 2.12 -8.20 -0.50
N ALA A 29 2.47 -9.03 -1.50
CA ALA A 29 3.84 -9.09 -2.03
C ALA A 29 4.23 -7.76 -2.71
N VAL A 30 3.33 -7.13 -3.47
CA VAL A 30 3.54 -5.78 -4.02
C VAL A 30 3.84 -4.76 -2.92
N ALA A 31 3.03 -4.76 -1.86
CA ALA A 31 3.22 -3.84 -0.74
C ALA A 31 4.52 -4.14 0.05
N TYR A 32 4.83 -5.42 0.26
CA TYR A 32 6.04 -5.86 0.96
C TYR A 32 7.30 -5.44 0.19
N HIS A 33 7.35 -5.70 -1.11
CA HIS A 33 8.45 -5.27 -1.98
C HIS A 33 8.64 -3.75 -1.94
N ALA A 34 7.56 -2.98 -2.05
CA ALA A 34 7.62 -1.52 -2.00
C ALA A 34 8.17 -1.03 -0.65
N VAL A 35 7.78 -1.66 0.47
CA VAL A 35 8.30 -1.31 1.80
C VAL A 35 9.79 -1.64 1.92
N LEU A 36 10.25 -2.78 1.40
CA LEU A 36 11.67 -3.15 1.39
C LEU A 36 12.50 -2.16 0.57
N ILE A 37 12.04 -1.79 -0.63
CA ILE A 37 12.71 -0.76 -1.45
C ILE A 37 12.74 0.58 -0.71
N GLY A 38 11.63 0.96 -0.08
CA GLY A 38 11.55 2.18 0.71
C GLY A 38 12.55 2.19 1.87
N GLU A 39 12.62 1.11 2.64
CA GLU A 39 13.58 0.95 3.74
C GLU A 39 15.03 1.08 3.25
N ASN A 40 15.38 0.42 2.15
CA ASN A 40 16.72 0.47 1.57
C ASN A 40 17.11 1.85 1.01
N SER A 41 16.13 2.72 0.74
CA SER A 41 16.38 4.08 0.24
C SER A 41 16.70 5.09 1.36
N LEU A 42 16.51 4.72 2.61
CA LEU A 42 16.66 5.59 3.76
C LEU A 42 18.09 5.54 4.34
N LYS A 43 18.53 6.67 4.90
CA LYS A 43 19.81 6.79 5.64
C LYS A 43 19.65 6.50 7.15
N LYS A 44 18.43 6.23 7.61
CA LYS A 44 18.09 5.93 9.01
C LYS A 44 17.09 4.78 9.09
N ASP A 45 16.91 4.22 10.26
CA ASP A 45 15.94 3.15 10.51
C ASP A 45 14.52 3.63 10.14
N ILE A 46 13.83 2.84 9.32
CA ILE A 46 12.46 3.11 8.90
C ILE A 46 11.51 3.23 10.09
N LYS A 47 11.79 2.56 11.20
CA LYS A 47 11.04 2.62 12.45
C LYS A 47 10.97 4.04 13.03
N GLU A 48 12.01 4.86 12.79
CA GLU A 48 12.12 6.23 13.28
C GLU A 48 11.59 7.29 12.30
N CYS A 49 11.21 6.85 11.11
CA CYS A 49 10.76 7.75 10.06
C CYS A 49 9.34 8.24 10.29
N ARG A 50 9.07 9.48 9.91
CA ARG A 50 7.70 9.94 9.69
C ARG A 50 7.28 9.60 8.28
N ILE A 51 6.24 8.79 8.17
CA ILE A 51 5.81 8.15 6.93
C ILE A 51 4.46 8.70 6.49
N LEU A 52 4.33 9.03 5.20
CA LEU A 52 3.04 9.26 4.56
C LEU A 52 2.71 8.07 3.65
N VAL A 53 1.51 7.53 3.78
CA VAL A 53 0.93 6.59 2.82
C VAL A 53 -0.26 7.28 2.17
N GLN A 54 -0.17 7.53 0.87
CA GLN A 54 -1.24 8.10 0.07
C GLN A 54 -2.08 6.98 -0.52
N GLY A 55 -3.38 7.02 -0.25
CA GLY A 55 -4.37 6.01 -0.63
C GLY A 55 -4.72 5.04 0.50
N ALA A 56 -6.02 4.90 0.77
CA ALA A 56 -6.60 3.94 1.73
C ALA A 56 -7.24 2.73 1.00
N GLY A 57 -6.70 2.34 -0.14
CA GLY A 57 -7.03 1.10 -0.84
C GLY A 57 -6.23 -0.09 -0.30
N ALA A 58 -6.34 -1.25 -0.98
CA ALA A 58 -5.66 -2.48 -0.57
C ALA A 58 -4.15 -2.30 -0.39
N ILE A 59 -3.47 -1.70 -1.38
CA ILE A 59 -2.00 -1.53 -1.33
C ILE A 59 -1.60 -0.57 -0.21
N GLY A 60 -2.31 0.56 -0.04
CA GLY A 60 -2.00 1.51 1.02
C GLY A 60 -2.19 0.92 2.42
N LEU A 61 -3.28 0.16 2.63
CA LEU A 61 -3.52 -0.55 3.89
C LEU A 61 -2.41 -1.59 4.15
N LEU A 62 -2.08 -2.42 3.15
CA LEU A 62 -1.05 -3.45 3.27
C LEU A 62 0.33 -2.86 3.55
N CYS A 63 0.75 -1.79 2.85
CA CYS A 63 1.98 -1.05 3.17
C CYS A 63 1.97 -0.58 4.63
N SER A 64 0.86 0.01 5.07
CA SER A 64 0.74 0.53 6.44
C SER A 64 0.78 -0.57 7.50
N LEU A 65 0.14 -1.71 7.25
CA LEU A 65 0.19 -2.87 8.15
C LEU A 65 1.60 -3.45 8.25
N ILE A 66 2.31 -3.59 7.13
CA ILE A 66 3.71 -4.05 7.10
C ILE A 66 4.61 -3.06 7.86
N LEU A 67 4.48 -1.77 7.58
CA LEU A 67 5.23 -0.72 8.27
C LEU A 67 4.97 -0.74 9.79
N ASN A 68 3.71 -0.86 10.19
CA ASN A 68 3.33 -0.83 11.61
C ASN A 68 3.66 -2.15 12.32
N LYS A 69 3.23 -3.29 11.77
CA LYS A 69 3.29 -4.59 12.46
C LYS A 69 4.65 -5.27 12.32
N ILE A 70 5.30 -5.18 11.17
CA ILE A 70 6.58 -5.84 10.90
C ILE A 70 7.74 -4.88 11.17
N LYS A 71 7.72 -3.68 10.59
CA LYS A 71 8.79 -2.67 10.76
C LYS A 71 8.66 -1.87 12.06
N LYS A 72 7.59 -2.06 12.83
CA LYS A 72 7.35 -1.41 14.14
C LYS A 72 7.35 0.12 14.10
N ASN A 73 6.96 0.70 12.96
CA ASN A 73 6.81 2.14 12.83
C ASN A 73 5.43 2.57 13.37
N ASN A 74 5.40 3.56 14.26
CA ASN A 74 4.18 4.12 14.86
C ASN A 74 3.95 5.58 14.46
N ASN A 75 4.71 6.12 13.51
CA ASN A 75 4.60 7.51 13.04
C ASN A 75 4.12 7.57 11.58
N ILE A 76 3.01 6.88 11.33
CA ILE A 76 2.38 6.77 10.01
C ILE A 76 1.22 7.77 9.92
N VAL A 77 1.13 8.46 8.81
CA VAL A 77 -0.04 9.21 8.36
C VAL A 77 -0.58 8.54 7.11
N MET A 78 -1.85 8.11 7.15
CA MET A 78 -2.56 7.61 5.95
C MET A 78 -3.47 8.71 5.44
N SER A 79 -3.40 9.00 4.14
CA SER A 79 -4.18 10.07 3.52
C SER A 79 -5.02 9.57 2.34
N ASP A 80 -6.33 9.84 2.39
CA ASP A 80 -7.27 9.50 1.31
C ASP A 80 -8.44 10.51 1.31
N PRO A 81 -8.97 10.92 0.16
CA PRO A 81 -10.19 11.74 0.12
C PRO A 81 -11.44 10.97 0.58
N ASN A 82 -11.44 9.65 0.53
CA ASN A 82 -12.56 8.81 0.91
C ASN A 82 -12.56 8.51 2.42
N LYS A 83 -13.40 9.23 3.17
CA LYS A 83 -13.54 9.05 4.62
C LYS A 83 -14.04 7.66 5.02
N LEU A 84 -14.83 6.98 4.18
CA LEU A 84 -15.32 5.63 4.48
C LEU A 84 -14.14 4.64 4.54
N ARG A 85 -13.22 4.73 3.58
CA ARG A 85 -12.00 3.90 3.54
C ARG A 85 -11.05 4.23 4.70
N LEU A 86 -10.85 5.52 5.00
CA LEU A 86 -10.03 5.91 6.16
C LEU A 86 -10.58 5.36 7.46
N ASN A 87 -11.89 5.47 7.67
CA ASN A 87 -12.56 4.93 8.86
C ASN A 87 -12.43 3.40 8.95
N GLU A 88 -12.51 2.71 7.81
CA GLU A 88 -12.30 1.26 7.79
C GLU A 88 -10.86 0.91 8.17
N CYS A 89 -9.87 1.51 7.51
CA CYS A 89 -8.46 1.27 7.78
C CYS A 89 -8.07 1.56 9.24
N SER A 90 -8.70 2.55 9.87
CA SER A 90 -8.39 2.96 11.25
C SER A 90 -8.66 1.89 12.31
N LYS A 91 -9.41 0.85 11.97
CA LYS A 91 -9.72 -0.28 12.88
C LYS A 91 -8.55 -1.25 13.06
N TYR A 92 -7.55 -1.26 12.15
CA TYR A 92 -6.58 -2.33 12.06
C TYR A 92 -5.17 -1.98 12.53
N PHE A 93 -4.85 -0.70 12.64
CA PHE A 93 -3.56 -0.22 13.16
C PHE A 93 -3.65 1.21 13.68
N ASN A 94 -2.67 1.59 14.51
CA ASN A 94 -2.61 2.94 15.07
C ASN A 94 -1.82 3.87 14.15
N ALA A 95 -2.50 4.88 13.59
CA ALA A 95 -1.93 5.91 12.74
C ALA A 95 -2.79 7.17 12.77
N LYS A 96 -2.37 8.22 12.06
CA LYS A 96 -3.24 9.37 11.76
C LYS A 96 -3.92 9.13 10.42
N PHE A 97 -5.23 9.24 10.37
CA PHE A 97 -6.07 9.04 9.19
C PHE A 97 -6.70 10.37 8.80
N VAL A 98 -6.29 10.92 7.66
CA VAL A 98 -6.59 12.32 7.32
C VAL A 98 -6.95 12.49 5.84
N GLY A 99 -7.66 13.58 5.53
CA GLY A 99 -7.83 14.02 4.14
C GLY A 99 -6.54 14.58 3.54
N PRO A 100 -6.42 14.65 2.20
CA PRO A 100 -5.19 15.12 1.54
C PRO A 100 -4.79 16.57 1.87
N THR A 101 -5.76 17.41 2.26
CA THR A 101 -5.53 18.82 2.60
C THR A 101 -5.44 19.08 4.11
N ASP A 102 -5.35 18.01 4.92
CA ASP A 102 -5.24 18.15 6.36
C ASP A 102 -3.91 18.79 6.78
N LYS A 103 -3.93 19.52 7.90
CA LYS A 103 -2.74 20.15 8.50
C LYS A 103 -1.61 19.17 8.85
N GLU A 104 -1.90 17.89 8.98
CA GLU A 104 -0.89 16.85 9.19
C GLU A 104 -0.04 16.59 7.93
N VAL A 105 -0.61 16.85 6.73
CA VAL A 105 0.07 16.67 5.44
C VAL A 105 0.79 17.98 5.06
N LYS A 106 1.89 18.27 5.77
CA LYS A 106 2.65 19.52 5.62
C LYS A 106 3.83 19.34 4.66
N SER A 107 4.23 20.47 4.03
CA SER A 107 5.47 20.54 3.25
C SER A 107 6.68 20.13 4.08
N ASP A 108 7.63 19.44 3.44
CA ASP A 108 8.93 19.06 4.00
C ASP A 108 8.86 18.38 5.38
N SER A 109 7.85 17.52 5.58
CA SER A 109 7.60 16.93 6.90
C SER A 109 7.72 15.40 6.97
N PHE A 110 7.79 14.72 5.84
CA PHE A 110 7.86 13.25 5.80
C PHE A 110 9.25 12.78 5.34
N ASP A 111 9.79 11.79 6.01
CA ASP A 111 11.06 11.18 5.64
C ASP A 111 10.90 10.29 4.41
N ILE A 112 9.71 9.66 4.29
CA ILE A 112 9.36 8.83 3.15
C ILE A 112 7.86 8.93 2.85
N VAL A 113 7.50 8.90 1.56
CA VAL A 113 6.13 8.90 1.05
C VAL A 113 5.91 7.67 0.19
N PHE A 114 4.87 6.89 0.48
CA PHE A 114 4.40 5.80 -0.37
C PHE A 114 3.18 6.28 -1.16
N ASP A 115 3.35 6.54 -2.46
CA ASP A 115 2.25 6.88 -3.35
C ASP A 115 1.63 5.61 -3.93
N THR A 116 0.55 5.14 -3.30
CA THR A 116 -0.21 3.96 -3.73
C THR A 116 -1.37 4.30 -4.65
N VAL A 117 -1.50 5.59 -5.03
CA VAL A 117 -2.56 6.13 -5.88
C VAL A 117 -2.08 6.28 -7.34
N GLY A 118 -0.98 6.98 -7.55
CA GLY A 118 -0.42 7.20 -8.87
C GLY A 118 -1.20 8.19 -9.73
N LEU A 119 -1.86 9.16 -9.12
CA LEU A 119 -2.45 10.33 -9.79
C LEU A 119 -1.41 11.46 -9.88
N GLU A 120 -1.57 12.36 -10.83
CA GLU A 120 -0.75 13.58 -10.89
C GLU A 120 -0.79 14.36 -9.57
N VAL A 121 -1.98 14.55 -9.01
CA VAL A 121 -2.17 15.26 -7.74
C VAL A 121 -1.47 14.56 -6.57
N SER A 122 -1.43 13.22 -6.52
CA SER A 122 -0.72 12.51 -5.47
C SER A 122 0.80 12.63 -5.64
N ARG A 123 1.33 12.58 -6.87
CA ARG A 123 2.75 12.80 -7.16
C ARG A 123 3.20 14.22 -6.81
N GLN A 124 2.41 15.25 -7.17
CA GLN A 124 2.68 16.64 -6.82
C GLN A 124 2.65 16.85 -5.30
N GLN A 125 1.72 16.22 -4.61
CA GLN A 125 1.69 16.27 -3.15
C GLN A 125 2.91 15.55 -2.55
N ALA A 126 3.25 14.34 -3.02
CA ALA A 126 4.39 13.58 -2.53
C ALA A 126 5.69 14.42 -2.58
N ILE A 127 5.99 15.02 -3.74
CA ILE A 127 7.17 15.89 -3.87
C ILE A 127 7.09 17.15 -3.01
N SER A 128 5.89 17.66 -2.76
CA SER A 128 5.69 18.84 -1.89
C SER A 128 5.98 18.56 -0.42
N VAL A 129 5.60 17.37 0.08
CA VAL A 129 5.60 17.04 1.51
C VAL A 129 6.82 16.26 1.98
N VAL A 130 7.56 15.63 1.08
CA VAL A 130 8.79 14.92 1.42
C VAL A 130 9.88 15.90 1.84
N LYS A 131 10.66 15.55 2.88
CA LYS A 131 11.80 16.33 3.38
C LYS A 131 12.97 16.34 2.38
N PRO A 132 13.85 17.33 2.45
CA PRO A 132 15.15 17.24 1.80
C PRO A 132 15.88 15.94 2.16
N GLY A 133 16.43 15.25 1.16
CA GLY A 133 17.08 13.94 1.30
C GLY A 133 16.13 12.78 1.57
N GLY A 134 14.81 13.00 1.54
CA GLY A 134 13.81 11.97 1.74
C GLY A 134 13.49 11.17 0.48
N SER A 135 12.61 10.17 0.62
CA SER A 135 12.28 9.24 -0.46
C SER A 135 10.80 9.24 -0.82
N ILE A 136 10.51 9.06 -2.11
CA ILE A 136 9.17 8.82 -2.65
C ILE A 136 9.17 7.45 -3.31
N ILE A 137 8.30 6.56 -2.84
CA ILE A 137 8.08 5.22 -3.40
C ILE A 137 6.76 5.24 -4.16
N HIS A 138 6.87 5.18 -5.48
CA HIS A 138 5.73 5.30 -6.39
C HIS A 138 5.27 3.92 -6.85
N ILE A 139 4.05 3.55 -6.47
CA ILE A 139 3.46 2.22 -6.66
C ILE A 139 2.21 2.30 -7.55
N GLY A 140 1.42 3.35 -7.34
CA GLY A 140 0.13 3.52 -8.02
C GLY A 140 0.27 3.80 -9.52
N LEU A 141 -0.65 3.28 -10.34
CA LEU A 141 -0.62 3.32 -11.79
C LEU A 141 -1.85 4.01 -12.41
N THR A 142 -2.58 4.84 -11.66
CA THR A 142 -3.86 5.39 -12.11
C THR A 142 -3.71 6.34 -13.31
N GLN A 143 -2.67 7.17 -13.35
CA GLN A 143 -2.38 8.09 -14.45
C GLN A 143 -0.99 7.86 -15.03
N PRO A 144 -0.85 7.69 -16.37
CA PRO A 144 0.44 7.38 -17.01
C PRO A 144 1.40 8.57 -17.05
N ALA A 145 0.89 9.80 -16.98
CA ALA A 145 1.69 11.03 -17.09
C ALA A 145 1.18 12.08 -16.10
N GLY A 146 1.91 13.20 -16.01
CA GLY A 146 1.58 14.35 -15.18
C GLY A 146 2.82 15.14 -14.80
N GLU A 147 2.61 16.32 -14.24
CA GLU A 147 3.69 17.20 -13.80
C GLU A 147 4.37 16.66 -12.53
N PHE A 148 5.68 16.92 -12.44
CA PHE A 148 6.49 16.61 -11.26
C PHE A 148 7.53 17.71 -11.07
N ASN A 149 7.73 18.19 -9.84
CA ASN A 149 8.68 19.25 -9.56
C ASN A 149 10.14 18.72 -9.51
N PHE A 150 10.73 18.47 -10.69
CA PHE A 150 12.11 18.02 -10.81
C PHE A 150 13.12 19.01 -10.24
N ARG A 151 12.83 20.34 -10.30
CA ARG A 151 13.69 21.34 -9.68
C ARG A 151 13.80 21.12 -8.17
N LYS A 152 12.69 20.89 -7.48
CA LYS A 152 12.71 20.58 -6.04
C LYS A 152 13.44 19.27 -5.78
N ALA A 153 13.14 18.22 -6.57
CA ALA A 153 13.80 16.93 -6.43
C ALA A 153 15.33 17.05 -6.50
N THR A 154 15.83 17.82 -7.48
CA THR A 154 17.28 18.06 -7.64
C THR A 154 17.86 18.89 -6.52
N LEU A 155 17.24 20.03 -6.17
CA LEU A 155 17.77 20.94 -5.16
C LEU A 155 17.76 20.37 -3.75
N GLN A 156 16.87 19.42 -3.46
CA GLN A 156 16.70 18.82 -2.15
C GLN A 156 17.18 17.36 -2.10
N GLU A 157 17.83 16.85 -3.16
CA GLU A 157 18.37 15.47 -3.23
C GLU A 157 17.30 14.40 -2.90
N ILE A 158 16.07 14.59 -3.42
CA ILE A 158 14.96 13.68 -3.17
C ILE A 158 15.14 12.43 -4.02
N THR A 159 15.05 11.25 -3.39
CA THR A 159 15.05 9.97 -4.06
C THR A 159 13.64 9.62 -4.54
N PHE A 160 13.44 9.41 -5.85
CA PHE A 160 12.18 8.92 -6.41
C PHE A 160 12.38 7.52 -7.00
N ILE A 161 11.64 6.54 -6.51
CA ILE A 161 11.74 5.15 -6.96
C ILE A 161 10.34 4.65 -7.37
N GLY A 162 10.21 4.22 -8.63
CA GLY A 162 9.08 3.43 -9.07
C GLY A 162 9.26 1.96 -8.67
N THR A 163 8.20 1.32 -8.20
CA THR A 163 8.21 -0.11 -7.89
C THR A 163 7.20 -0.84 -8.76
N TYR A 164 7.52 -2.07 -9.14
CA TYR A 164 6.63 -2.90 -9.95
C TYR A 164 6.69 -4.36 -9.51
N CYS A 165 5.52 -4.93 -9.23
CA CYS A 165 5.38 -6.31 -8.76
C CYS A 165 6.27 -6.62 -7.53
N TYR A 166 6.99 -7.75 -7.56
CA TYR A 166 7.76 -8.30 -6.46
C TYR A 166 8.73 -9.36 -7.01
N THR A 167 9.70 -9.77 -6.21
CA THR A 167 10.56 -10.92 -6.52
C THR A 167 9.89 -12.23 -6.06
N ASN A 168 10.36 -13.36 -6.57
CA ASN A 168 9.91 -14.68 -6.11
C ASN A 168 10.12 -14.86 -4.59
N GLN A 169 11.20 -14.29 -4.05
CA GLN A 169 11.47 -14.33 -2.62
C GLN A 169 10.46 -13.52 -1.84
N ASP A 170 10.14 -12.28 -2.28
CA ASP A 170 9.13 -11.43 -1.63
C ASP A 170 7.77 -12.12 -1.57
N PHE A 171 7.40 -12.83 -2.65
CA PHE A 171 6.15 -13.57 -2.67
C PHE A 171 6.16 -14.75 -1.69
N SER A 172 7.25 -15.52 -1.66
CA SER A 172 7.43 -16.62 -0.70
C SER A 172 7.35 -16.13 0.75
N ASP A 173 8.07 -15.04 1.06
CA ASP A 173 8.05 -14.42 2.39
C ASP A 173 6.64 -13.94 2.76
N THR A 174 5.94 -13.35 1.80
CA THR A 174 4.56 -12.86 1.98
C THR A 174 3.59 -13.98 2.32
N VAL A 175 3.69 -15.14 1.70
CA VAL A 175 2.86 -16.30 2.03
C VAL A 175 3.10 -16.71 3.50
N GLN A 176 4.34 -16.66 3.99
CA GLN A 176 4.65 -16.94 5.40
C GLN A 176 4.13 -15.82 6.32
N ILE A 177 4.28 -14.54 5.96
CA ILE A 177 3.75 -13.38 6.70
C ILE A 177 2.24 -13.55 6.93
N LEU A 178 1.49 -13.90 5.89
CA LEU A 178 0.05 -14.14 5.98
C LEU A 178 -0.27 -15.35 6.86
N ALA A 179 0.42 -16.46 6.65
CA ALA A 179 0.23 -17.70 7.39
C ALA A 179 0.56 -17.56 8.89
N ASN A 180 1.51 -16.69 9.25
CA ASN A 180 1.85 -16.36 10.63
C ASN A 180 0.96 -15.28 11.24
N LYS A 181 0.12 -14.62 10.45
CA LYS A 181 -0.66 -13.43 10.84
C LYS A 181 0.22 -12.25 11.31
N ASP A 182 1.40 -12.10 10.72
CA ASP A 182 2.37 -11.06 11.12
C ASP A 182 1.85 -9.63 10.85
N ILE A 183 0.90 -9.47 9.92
CA ILE A 183 0.19 -8.21 9.65
C ILE A 183 -1.19 -8.12 10.36
N GLY A 184 -1.49 -9.09 11.24
CA GLY A 184 -2.78 -9.19 11.95
C GLY A 184 -3.81 -9.98 11.17
N ASN A 185 -5.06 -9.96 11.66
CA ASN A 185 -6.19 -10.58 10.97
C ASN A 185 -6.55 -9.80 9.70
N LEU A 186 -7.15 -10.52 8.74
CA LEU A 186 -7.57 -9.97 7.45
C LEU A 186 -9.07 -9.62 7.42
N ASP A 187 -9.66 -9.25 8.55
CA ASP A 187 -11.08 -8.93 8.70
C ASP A 187 -11.54 -7.70 7.87
N TRP A 188 -10.59 -6.99 7.26
CA TRP A 188 -10.83 -5.91 6.31
C TRP A 188 -11.13 -6.37 4.88
N ILE A 189 -11.03 -7.69 4.60
CA ILE A 189 -11.40 -8.28 3.32
C ILE A 189 -12.91 -8.52 3.32
N GLU A 190 -13.56 -8.02 2.29
CA GLU A 190 -14.97 -8.33 2.03
C GLU A 190 -15.06 -9.49 1.02
N TYR A 191 -15.82 -10.52 1.35
CA TYR A 191 -16.05 -11.65 0.45
C TYR A 191 -17.41 -11.53 -0.21
N ARG A 192 -17.46 -11.72 -1.52
CA ARG A 192 -18.71 -11.71 -2.31
C ARG A 192 -18.73 -12.86 -3.28
N GLU A 193 -19.92 -13.34 -3.61
CA GLU A 193 -20.10 -14.32 -4.69
C GLU A 193 -19.65 -13.74 -6.04
N LEU A 194 -19.06 -14.54 -6.91
CA LEU A 194 -18.52 -14.15 -8.22
C LEU A 194 -19.57 -13.41 -9.08
N LYS A 195 -20.85 -13.85 -9.02
CA LYS A 195 -21.95 -13.18 -9.73
C LYS A 195 -22.14 -11.70 -9.38
N ASN A 196 -21.68 -11.27 -8.21
CA ASN A 196 -21.76 -9.89 -7.72
C ASN A 196 -20.54 -9.04 -8.14
N GLY A 197 -19.62 -9.58 -8.95
CA GLY A 197 -18.39 -8.90 -9.35
C GLY A 197 -18.64 -7.56 -10.05
N GLY A 198 -19.61 -7.50 -10.97
CA GLY A 198 -19.94 -6.25 -11.65
C GLY A 198 -20.39 -5.13 -10.70
N SER A 199 -21.21 -5.44 -9.70
CA SER A 199 -21.64 -4.48 -8.69
C SER A 199 -20.48 -4.09 -7.75
N ALA A 200 -19.57 -5.02 -7.44
CA ALA A 200 -18.39 -4.76 -6.63
C ALA A 200 -17.46 -3.74 -7.33
N PHE A 201 -17.15 -3.96 -8.59
CA PHE A 201 -16.36 -3.01 -9.39
C PHE A 201 -16.99 -1.61 -9.45
N LYS A 202 -18.31 -1.55 -9.67
CA LYS A 202 -19.02 -0.27 -9.69
C LYS A 202 -18.90 0.46 -8.34
N GLN A 203 -19.11 -0.21 -7.22
CA GLN A 203 -19.03 0.39 -5.88
C GLN A 203 -17.61 0.87 -5.54
N ILE A 204 -16.58 0.12 -5.95
CA ILE A 204 -15.19 0.55 -5.79
C ILE A 204 -14.92 1.80 -6.62
N HIS A 205 -15.37 1.82 -7.87
CA HIS A 205 -15.20 2.96 -8.79
C HIS A 205 -15.91 4.22 -8.27
N ASP A 206 -17.15 4.07 -7.83
CA ASP A 206 -17.98 5.17 -7.31
C ASP A 206 -17.56 5.63 -5.89
N GLY A 207 -16.59 4.95 -5.27
CA GLY A 207 -16.10 5.27 -3.93
C GLY A 207 -17.09 4.98 -2.80
N THR A 208 -18.14 4.19 -3.06
CA THR A 208 -19.19 3.85 -2.08
C THR A 208 -18.87 2.61 -1.26
N CYS A 209 -17.81 1.86 -1.63
CA CYS A 209 -17.32 0.71 -0.89
C CYS A 209 -16.31 1.18 0.17
N SER A 210 -16.56 0.84 1.44
CA SER A 210 -15.63 1.11 2.54
C SER A 210 -14.49 0.09 2.60
N SER A 211 -14.74 -1.15 2.18
CA SER A 211 -13.75 -2.23 2.22
C SER A 211 -12.57 -1.93 1.29
N PRO A 212 -11.32 -1.99 1.78
CA PRO A 212 -10.12 -1.80 0.96
C PRO A 212 -9.94 -2.87 -0.12
N LYS A 213 -10.47 -4.08 0.10
CA LYS A 213 -10.37 -5.22 -0.82
C LYS A 213 -11.62 -6.06 -0.81
N ILE A 214 -12.12 -6.39 -2.00
CA ILE A 214 -13.17 -7.40 -2.20
C ILE A 214 -12.52 -8.62 -2.84
N VAL A 215 -12.78 -9.80 -2.30
CA VAL A 215 -12.43 -11.09 -2.88
C VAL A 215 -13.71 -11.74 -3.39
N LEU A 216 -13.71 -12.16 -4.64
CA LEU A 216 -14.85 -12.84 -5.26
C LEU A 216 -14.69 -14.35 -5.11
N ILE A 217 -15.71 -14.98 -4.58
CA ILE A 217 -15.76 -16.43 -4.37
C ILE A 217 -16.60 -17.06 -5.49
N PRO A 218 -16.08 -18.07 -6.21
CA PRO A 218 -16.80 -18.78 -7.28
C PRO A 218 -18.07 -19.48 -6.82
#